data_da28181f6f03826765a2566d0535e039
#
_entry.id   da28181f6f03826765a2566d0535e039
#
_cell.length_a   1.000
_cell.length_b   1.000
_cell.length_c   1.000
_cell.angle_alpha   90.00
_cell.angle_beta   90.00
_cell.angle_gamma   90.00
#
_symmetry.space_group_name_H-M   'P 1'
#
loop_
_entity.id
_entity.type
_entity.pdbx_description
1 polymer ?
#
loop_
_entity_poly.entity_id
_entity_poly.type
_entity_poly.pdbx_seq_one_letter_code
_entity_poly.pdbx_strand_id
1 'polypeptide(L)'
;MKIHSIKFKITLLLVVTVTCLVAMLIGFNSIFSEKVYMNRKQKSMINSYENVNEIMQKYTDSQIDKDTMCADMENISTAKGISVLVVDSSWCTIYVSTQGDDSMMERLRMSIFNGDIFKNNGSPDKAPEPKEQEDDSDNPADKDDKKDHRKRLEDIIDMSGTSLVENRTIISSNDNYTLQKVYDERLGDYYLEIWGTLDNGYSIILRTPIQGIKDNVNISTTLIKYVGGAILAVGIIAAFVVSTYITRPIKQLSNIAEKMSEMDFDARYEGSDKGEIGLLGKSMNNMSEKLEQNIAELKKANLELKKDIDKKEKLEIMRTDFLSNLSLIHI
;
A
#
# COMPACT_ATOMS: atom_id res chain seq x y z
N MET A 1 -35.12 3.61 -12.51
CA MET A 1 -34.64 2.26 -12.04
C MET A 1 -35.02 2.14 -10.57
N LYS A 2 -35.90 1.19 -10.18
CA LYS A 2 -36.41 1.12 -8.80
C LYS A 2 -35.26 0.66 -7.87
N ILE A 3 -34.84 1.53 -6.94
CA ILE A 3 -33.76 1.34 -5.95
C ILE A 3 -34.03 0.11 -5.05
N HIS A 4 -35.22 -0.45 -5.06
CA HIS A 4 -35.64 -1.59 -4.24
C HIS A 4 -35.41 -2.95 -4.90
N SER A 5 -34.85 -3.03 -6.11
CA SER A 5 -34.57 -4.30 -6.77
C SER A 5 -33.41 -5.02 -6.08
N ILE A 6 -33.62 -6.28 -5.69
CA ILE A 6 -32.57 -7.16 -5.14
C ILE A 6 -31.32 -7.16 -6.04
N LYS A 7 -31.53 -7.15 -7.36
CA LYS A 7 -30.47 -7.06 -8.35
C LYS A 7 -29.59 -5.82 -8.13
N PHE A 8 -30.20 -4.64 -7.95
CA PHE A 8 -29.47 -3.39 -7.72
C PHE A 8 -28.67 -3.43 -6.41
N LYS A 9 -29.28 -3.94 -5.34
CA LYS A 9 -28.61 -4.05 -4.02
C LYS A 9 -27.40 -4.97 -4.08
N ILE A 10 -27.50 -6.15 -4.70
CA ILE A 10 -26.39 -7.11 -4.82
C ILE A 10 -25.28 -6.53 -5.70
N THR A 11 -25.63 -5.96 -6.87
CA THR A 11 -24.63 -5.32 -7.75
C THR A 11 -23.93 -4.17 -7.06
N LEU A 12 -24.67 -3.31 -6.37
CA LEU A 12 -24.12 -2.17 -5.63
C LEU A 12 -23.18 -2.65 -4.51
N LEU A 13 -23.57 -3.66 -3.74
CA LEU A 13 -22.75 -4.22 -2.68
C LEU A 13 -21.41 -4.75 -3.24
N LEU A 14 -21.45 -5.53 -4.32
CA LEU A 14 -20.25 -6.09 -4.95
C LEU A 14 -19.34 -4.98 -5.53
N VAL A 15 -19.91 -3.97 -6.19
CA VAL A 15 -19.15 -2.85 -6.73
C VAL A 15 -18.50 -2.04 -5.60
N VAL A 16 -19.24 -1.76 -4.52
CA VAL A 16 -18.71 -1.02 -3.36
C VAL A 16 -17.58 -1.80 -2.70
N THR A 17 -17.72 -3.12 -2.51
CA THR A 17 -16.66 -3.96 -1.91
C THR A 17 -15.40 -3.96 -2.77
N VAL A 18 -15.51 -4.14 -4.08
CA VAL A 18 -14.33 -4.12 -4.99
C VAL A 18 -13.68 -2.74 -5.00
N THR A 19 -14.49 -1.67 -5.06
CA THR A 19 -13.96 -0.29 -5.01
C THR A 19 -13.23 -0.01 -3.71
N CYS A 20 -13.77 -0.44 -2.58
CA CYS A 20 -13.16 -0.27 -1.26
C CYS A 20 -11.82 -1.03 -1.15
N LEU A 21 -11.75 -2.26 -1.66
CA LEU A 21 -10.51 -3.05 -1.69
C LEU A 21 -9.43 -2.39 -2.55
N VAL A 22 -9.77 -1.90 -3.74
CA VAL A 22 -8.82 -1.21 -4.62
C VAL A 22 -8.36 0.11 -3.99
N ALA A 23 -9.26 0.89 -3.41
CA ALA A 23 -8.91 2.13 -2.71
C ALA A 23 -7.98 1.87 -1.51
N MET A 24 -8.25 0.81 -0.74
CA MET A 24 -7.41 0.38 0.38
C MET A 24 -6.00 -0.02 -0.11
N LEU A 25 -5.90 -0.77 -1.20
CA LEU A 25 -4.63 -1.19 -1.79
C LEU A 25 -3.79 0.00 -2.27
N ILE A 26 -4.41 0.96 -2.96
CA ILE A 26 -3.73 2.20 -3.40
C ILE A 26 -3.29 3.03 -2.19
N GLY A 27 -4.15 3.21 -1.19
CA GLY A 27 -3.84 3.96 0.03
C GLY A 27 -2.71 3.32 0.82
N PHE A 28 -2.74 2.00 1.01
CA PHE A 28 -1.68 1.25 1.66
C PHE A 28 -0.35 1.39 0.92
N ASN A 29 -0.34 1.20 -0.40
CA ASN A 29 0.87 1.38 -1.18
C ASN A 29 1.42 2.81 -1.08
N SER A 30 0.58 3.83 -1.16
CA SER A 30 1.01 5.23 -1.09
C SER A 30 1.67 5.58 0.25
N ILE A 31 1.16 5.04 1.37
CA ILE A 31 1.68 5.34 2.71
C ILE A 31 2.92 4.49 3.03
N PHE A 32 2.89 3.20 2.66
CA PHE A 32 3.94 2.27 3.07
C PHE A 32 5.15 2.23 2.16
N SER A 33 4.97 2.46 0.85
CA SER A 33 6.07 2.32 -0.11
C SER A 33 7.23 3.26 0.21
N GLU A 34 6.97 4.54 0.47
CA GLU A 34 8.03 5.49 0.80
C GLU A 34 8.82 5.06 2.05
N LYS A 35 8.11 4.64 3.11
CA LYS A 35 8.73 4.19 4.36
C LYS A 35 9.57 2.92 4.16
N VAL A 36 9.06 1.96 3.40
CA VAL A 36 9.79 0.71 3.12
C VAL A 36 11.02 0.97 2.26
N TYR A 37 10.91 1.80 1.22
CA TYR A 37 12.05 2.18 0.39
C TYR A 37 13.10 2.94 1.18
N MET A 38 12.68 3.90 2.01
CA MET A 38 13.59 4.66 2.88
C MET A 38 14.35 3.75 3.83
N ASN A 39 13.66 2.84 4.53
CA ASN A 39 14.29 1.88 5.44
C ASN A 39 15.29 0.96 4.71
N ARG A 40 14.95 0.50 3.51
CA ARG A 40 15.86 -0.32 2.69
C ARG A 40 17.10 0.47 2.28
N LYS A 41 16.93 1.73 1.89
CA LYS A 41 18.07 2.59 1.47
C LYS A 41 18.99 2.91 2.65
N GLN A 42 18.43 3.22 3.84
CA GLN A 42 19.17 3.40 5.08
C GLN A 42 20.01 2.15 5.40
N LYS A 43 19.39 0.97 5.38
CA LYS A 43 20.07 -0.30 5.61
C LYS A 43 21.15 -0.58 4.56
N SER A 44 20.89 -0.25 3.30
CA SER A 44 21.90 -0.35 2.22
C SER A 44 23.10 0.56 2.46
N MET A 45 22.88 1.78 2.95
CA MET A 45 23.97 2.69 3.28
C MET A 45 24.80 2.20 4.45
N ILE A 46 24.18 1.69 5.52
CA ILE A 46 24.88 1.11 6.66
C ILE A 46 25.74 -0.08 6.21
N ASN A 47 25.16 -0.99 5.44
CA ASN A 47 25.93 -2.11 4.88
C ASN A 47 27.07 -1.63 3.95
N SER A 48 26.91 -0.50 3.28
CA SER A 48 27.98 0.06 2.45
C SER A 48 29.11 0.63 3.30
N TYR A 49 28.77 1.27 4.42
CA TYR A 49 29.76 1.72 5.40
C TYR A 49 30.58 0.53 5.93
N GLU A 50 29.93 -0.55 6.34
CA GLU A 50 30.59 -1.76 6.83
C GLU A 50 31.51 -2.38 5.77
N ASN A 51 31.04 -2.48 4.51
CA ASN A 51 31.84 -3.00 3.41
C ASN A 51 33.06 -2.12 3.10
N VAL A 52 32.88 -0.80 3.08
CA VAL A 52 34.01 0.14 2.88
C VAL A 52 35.00 0.04 4.02
N ASN A 53 34.53 -0.10 5.27
CA ASN A 53 35.38 -0.28 6.43
C ASN A 53 36.24 -1.57 6.29
N GLU A 54 35.64 -2.69 5.87
CA GLU A 54 36.36 -3.94 5.62
C GLU A 54 37.41 -3.82 4.51
N ILE A 55 37.07 -3.16 3.39
CA ILE A 55 38.01 -2.94 2.28
C ILE A 55 39.16 -2.05 2.72
N MET A 56 38.87 -0.99 3.45
CA MET A 56 39.90 -0.06 3.93
C MET A 56 40.83 -0.72 4.97
N GLN A 57 40.32 -1.62 5.80
CA GLN A 57 41.13 -2.39 6.73
C GLN A 57 42.05 -3.34 5.97
N LYS A 58 41.55 -4.09 4.96
CA LYS A 58 42.40 -4.94 4.10
C LYS A 58 43.47 -4.17 3.38
N TYR A 59 43.17 -2.96 2.92
CA TYR A 59 44.15 -2.06 2.28
C TYR A 59 45.22 -1.61 3.28
N THR A 60 44.83 -1.20 4.48
CA THR A 60 45.77 -0.77 5.53
C THR A 60 46.67 -1.93 6.00
N ASP A 61 46.12 -3.14 6.07
CA ASP A 61 46.86 -4.37 6.44
C ASP A 61 47.71 -4.90 5.27
N SER A 62 47.81 -4.17 4.15
CA SER A 62 48.55 -4.58 2.95
C SER A 62 48.13 -5.89 2.33
N GLN A 63 46.86 -6.30 2.53
CA GLN A 63 46.29 -7.53 1.96
C GLN A 63 45.83 -7.31 0.51
N ILE A 64 45.47 -6.07 0.15
CA ILE A 64 45.12 -5.65 -1.19
C ILE A 64 45.91 -4.42 -1.60
N ASP A 65 46.13 -4.27 -2.90
CA ASP A 65 46.77 -3.07 -3.45
C ASP A 65 45.77 -1.94 -3.67
N LYS A 66 46.26 -0.76 -4.01
CA LYS A 66 45.43 0.41 -4.21
C LYS A 66 44.46 0.27 -5.38
N ASP A 67 44.86 -0.40 -6.43
CA ASP A 67 44.01 -0.56 -7.63
C ASP A 67 42.80 -1.50 -7.33
N THR A 68 43.05 -2.58 -6.59
CA THR A 68 42.01 -3.49 -6.11
C THR A 68 41.05 -2.77 -5.13
N MET A 69 41.59 -2.02 -4.18
CA MET A 69 40.79 -1.21 -3.27
C MET A 69 39.88 -0.24 -4.02
N CYS A 70 40.45 0.52 -5.00
CA CYS A 70 39.66 1.47 -5.80
C CYS A 70 38.56 0.74 -6.63
N ALA A 71 38.86 -0.43 -7.21
CA ALA A 71 37.91 -1.19 -7.99
C ALA A 71 36.76 -1.73 -7.12
N ASP A 72 37.07 -2.24 -5.92
CA ASP A 72 36.04 -2.75 -4.99
C ASP A 72 35.15 -1.62 -4.47
N MET A 73 35.71 -0.46 -4.17
CA MET A 73 34.93 0.72 -3.77
C MET A 73 34.04 1.25 -4.89
N GLU A 74 34.55 1.30 -6.13
CA GLU A 74 33.75 1.72 -7.28
C GLU A 74 32.62 0.75 -7.58
N ASN A 75 32.84 -0.56 -7.38
CA ASN A 75 31.79 -1.56 -7.46
C ASN A 75 30.67 -1.32 -6.44
N ILE A 76 31.00 -0.99 -5.19
CA ILE A 76 30.01 -0.63 -4.16
C ILE A 76 29.26 0.63 -4.57
N SER A 77 29.99 1.66 -4.99
CA SER A 77 29.41 2.94 -5.42
C SER A 77 28.40 2.74 -6.55
N THR A 78 28.83 2.06 -7.62
CA THR A 78 28.00 1.85 -8.82
C THR A 78 26.80 0.92 -8.56
N ALA A 79 27.03 -0.22 -7.90
CA ALA A 79 25.99 -1.21 -7.66
C ALA A 79 24.88 -0.69 -6.74
N LYS A 80 25.20 0.19 -5.80
CA LYS A 80 24.25 0.72 -4.82
C LYS A 80 23.78 2.15 -5.09
N GLY A 81 24.40 2.82 -6.08
CA GLY A 81 24.13 4.22 -6.41
C GLY A 81 24.43 5.13 -5.21
N ILE A 82 25.62 4.99 -4.64
CA ILE A 82 26.09 5.73 -3.45
C ILE A 82 27.41 6.37 -3.79
N SER A 83 27.53 7.69 -3.61
CA SER A 83 28.81 8.38 -3.70
C SER A 83 29.63 8.11 -2.44
N VAL A 84 30.88 7.75 -2.60
CA VAL A 84 31.83 7.41 -1.53
C VAL A 84 32.99 8.35 -1.55
N LEU A 85 33.35 8.92 -0.40
CA LEU A 85 34.53 9.72 -0.17
C LEU A 85 35.23 9.22 1.08
N VAL A 86 36.54 8.90 0.96
CA VAL A 86 37.38 8.52 2.09
C VAL A 86 38.58 9.48 2.13
N VAL A 87 38.83 10.01 3.33
CA VAL A 87 39.95 10.91 3.59
C VAL A 87 40.79 10.43 4.77
N ASP A 88 42.08 10.72 4.76
CA ASP A 88 42.96 10.40 5.88
C ASP A 88 42.83 11.43 7.03
N SER A 89 43.56 11.20 8.10
CA SER A 89 43.62 12.10 9.26
C SER A 89 44.16 13.52 8.94
N SER A 90 44.84 13.70 7.80
CA SER A 90 45.33 14.96 7.30
C SER A 90 44.39 15.61 6.28
N TRP A 91 43.20 15.04 6.12
CA TRP A 91 42.17 15.45 5.15
C TRP A 91 42.59 15.32 3.68
N CYS A 92 43.60 14.48 3.41
CA CYS A 92 43.96 14.14 2.05
C CYS A 92 43.00 13.06 1.53
N THR A 93 42.52 13.25 0.30
CA THR A 93 41.63 12.29 -0.33
C THR A 93 42.34 10.98 -0.65
N ILE A 94 41.90 9.89 -0.08
CA ILE A 94 42.36 8.53 -0.37
C ILE A 94 41.57 7.96 -1.55
N TYR A 95 40.23 8.12 -1.52
CA TYR A 95 39.34 7.67 -2.55
C TYR A 95 38.12 8.58 -2.70
N VAL A 96 37.72 8.81 -3.95
CA VAL A 96 36.43 9.41 -4.31
C VAL A 96 35.83 8.63 -5.46
N SER A 97 34.54 8.25 -5.33
CA SER A 97 33.84 7.52 -6.38
C SER A 97 33.57 8.41 -7.60
N THR A 98 33.54 7.82 -8.80
CA THR A 98 33.22 8.52 -10.05
C THR A 98 31.84 9.13 -10.08
N GLN A 99 30.89 8.59 -9.30
CA GLN A 99 29.59 9.19 -9.06
C GLN A 99 29.61 10.29 -7.99
N GLY A 100 30.75 10.57 -7.40
CA GLY A 100 30.99 11.68 -6.47
C GLY A 100 30.93 13.01 -7.21
N ASP A 101 29.90 13.78 -6.92
CA ASP A 101 29.72 15.13 -7.41
C ASP A 101 30.81 16.05 -6.81
N ASP A 102 31.34 17.02 -7.58
CA ASP A 102 32.26 18.04 -7.10
C ASP A 102 31.69 18.78 -5.87
N SER A 103 30.36 18.85 -5.76
CA SER A 103 29.68 19.39 -4.59
C SER A 103 29.98 18.61 -3.29
N MET A 104 30.35 17.33 -3.37
CA MET A 104 30.65 16.50 -2.20
C MET A 104 31.97 16.88 -1.55
N MET A 105 32.99 17.16 -2.37
CA MET A 105 34.31 17.65 -1.90
C MET A 105 34.18 19.04 -1.30
N GLU A 106 33.39 19.90 -1.88
CA GLU A 106 33.15 21.25 -1.38
C GLU A 106 32.38 21.24 -0.06
N ARG A 107 31.36 20.38 0.07
CA ARG A 107 30.67 20.17 1.35
C ARG A 107 31.57 19.62 2.43
N LEU A 108 32.47 18.69 2.09
CA LEU A 108 33.49 18.21 3.02
C LEU A 108 34.31 19.35 3.54
N ARG A 109 34.85 20.18 2.64
CA ARG A 109 35.65 21.36 3.02
C ARG A 109 34.88 22.30 3.94
N MET A 110 33.62 22.60 3.60
CA MET A 110 32.77 23.48 4.43
C MET A 110 32.46 22.88 5.80
N SER A 111 32.17 21.58 5.86
CA SER A 111 31.88 20.92 7.13
C SER A 111 33.10 20.77 8.03
N ILE A 112 34.30 20.62 7.45
CA ILE A 112 35.57 20.65 8.17
C ILE A 112 35.83 22.05 8.74
N PHE A 113 35.67 23.08 7.90
CA PHE A 113 35.87 24.46 8.30
C PHE A 113 34.94 24.92 9.42
N ASN A 114 33.66 24.47 9.39
CA ASN A 114 32.65 24.84 10.38
C ASN A 114 32.76 24.01 11.66
N GLY A 115 33.62 23.01 11.72
CA GLY A 115 33.74 22.11 12.89
C GLY A 115 32.49 21.26 13.17
N ASP A 116 31.57 21.20 12.21
CA ASP A 116 30.27 20.53 12.37
C ASP A 116 30.37 19.00 12.45
N ILE A 117 31.43 18.42 11.91
CA ILE A 117 31.69 16.98 11.87
C ILE A 117 31.97 16.44 13.28
N PHE A 118 32.54 17.26 14.15
CA PHE A 118 33.03 16.85 15.47
C PHE A 118 32.13 17.23 16.63
N LYS A 119 31.12 18.06 16.42
CA LYS A 119 30.23 18.49 17.49
C LYS A 119 29.23 17.39 17.97
N ASN A 120 29.05 16.31 17.19
CA ASN A 120 28.10 15.28 17.53
C ASN A 120 28.71 13.92 17.95
N ASN A 121 29.96 13.65 17.67
CA ASN A 121 30.66 12.48 18.19
C ASN A 121 31.41 12.92 19.45
N GLY A 122 30.87 12.53 20.62
CA GLY A 122 31.36 12.91 21.96
C GLY A 122 32.83 13.29 21.99
N SER A 123 33.09 14.58 21.92
CA SER A 123 34.31 15.30 22.16
C SER A 123 35.63 14.48 22.13
N PRO A 124 36.48 14.65 21.18
CA PRO A 124 37.87 14.93 21.53
C PRO A 124 38.06 16.45 21.64
N ASP A 125 38.19 16.92 22.85
CA ASP A 125 38.80 18.20 23.15
C ASP A 125 40.06 18.34 22.32
N LYS A 126 40.15 19.47 21.62
CA LYS A 126 41.27 19.97 20.82
C LYS A 126 41.29 19.54 19.34
N ALA A 127 40.67 20.43 18.53
CA ALA A 127 41.25 20.71 17.23
C ALA A 127 42.73 21.05 17.44
N PRO A 128 43.67 20.49 16.64
CA PRO A 128 45.04 20.97 16.68
C PRO A 128 45.03 22.43 16.26
N GLU A 129 45.40 23.30 17.19
CA GLU A 129 45.71 24.67 16.87
C GLU A 129 46.76 24.63 15.75
N PRO A 130 46.60 25.41 14.68
CA PRO A 130 47.67 25.58 13.70
C PRO A 130 48.91 26.06 14.46
N LYS A 131 49.94 25.24 14.47
CA LYS A 131 51.23 25.66 14.97
C LYS A 131 51.58 26.92 14.22
N GLU A 132 51.56 28.07 14.86
CA GLU A 132 52.19 29.30 14.43
C GLU A 132 53.67 28.97 14.26
N GLN A 133 54.09 28.80 13.03
CA GLN A 133 55.46 28.98 12.69
C GLN A 133 55.70 30.50 12.87
N GLU A 134 56.40 30.83 13.93
CA GLU A 134 57.05 32.14 14.08
C GLU A 134 57.99 32.33 12.90
N ASP A 135 57.51 32.99 11.86
CA ASP A 135 58.35 33.52 10.81
C ASP A 135 58.49 34.98 11.10
N ASP A 136 59.71 35.31 11.65
CA ASP A 136 60.16 36.62 12.00
C ASP A 136 60.45 37.39 10.71
N SER A 137 59.42 37.99 10.09
CA SER A 137 59.60 39.02 9.08
C SER A 137 58.60 40.15 9.29
N ASP A 138 59.08 41.15 10.01
CA ASP A 138 58.43 42.44 10.21
C ASP A 138 58.34 43.23 8.88
N ASN A 139 57.24 43.04 8.12
CA ASN A 139 56.86 43.87 6.99
C ASN A 139 55.46 44.43 7.17
N PRO A 140 55.24 45.73 7.39
CA PRO A 140 53.92 46.31 7.70
C PRO A 140 52.87 46.19 6.59
N ALA A 141 53.33 45.94 5.34
CA ALA A 141 52.42 45.80 4.19
C ALA A 141 51.66 44.46 4.12
N ASP A 142 52.10 43.42 4.87
CA ASP A 142 51.51 42.06 4.87
C ASP A 142 50.45 41.91 5.91
N LYS A 143 50.32 42.86 6.83
CA LYS A 143 49.27 42.83 7.91
C LYS A 143 47.88 43.26 7.42
N ASP A 144 47.82 44.16 6.45
CA ASP A 144 46.54 44.63 5.89
C ASP A 144 45.90 43.59 4.94
N ASP A 145 46.71 42.87 4.15
CA ASP A 145 46.24 41.86 3.23
C ASP A 145 45.75 40.60 3.96
N LYS A 146 46.42 40.19 5.05
CA LYS A 146 45.96 39.08 5.93
C LYS A 146 44.70 39.44 6.68
N LYS A 147 44.49 40.70 7.02
CA LYS A 147 43.27 41.16 7.73
C LYS A 147 42.06 41.22 6.77
N ASP A 148 42.28 41.62 5.52
CA ASP A 148 41.25 41.66 4.49
C ASP A 148 40.88 40.24 4.00
N HIS A 149 41.85 39.32 3.92
CA HIS A 149 41.61 37.90 3.66
C HIS A 149 40.84 37.24 4.81
N ARG A 150 41.15 37.54 6.08
CA ARG A 150 40.43 37.02 7.23
C ARG A 150 39.00 37.55 7.27
N LYS A 151 38.79 38.81 7.00
CA LYS A 151 37.47 39.44 6.93
C LYS A 151 36.61 38.90 5.77
N ARG A 152 37.21 38.67 4.60
CA ARG A 152 36.56 38.00 3.47
C ARG A 152 36.18 36.54 3.78
N LEU A 153 37.02 35.81 4.53
CA LEU A 153 36.71 34.45 4.97
C LEU A 153 35.63 34.47 6.03
N GLU A 154 35.62 35.42 6.97
CA GLU A 154 34.55 35.58 7.97
C GLU A 154 33.21 35.95 7.31
N ASP A 155 33.21 36.85 6.30
CA ASP A 155 32.00 37.21 5.55
C ASP A 155 31.47 36.02 4.69
N ILE A 156 32.36 35.17 4.14
CA ILE A 156 31.98 33.95 3.42
C ILE A 156 31.43 32.89 4.39
N ILE A 157 31.98 32.77 5.59
CA ILE A 157 31.55 31.86 6.64
C ILE A 157 30.17 32.29 7.17
N ASP A 158 29.95 33.60 7.36
CA ASP A 158 28.65 34.12 7.82
C ASP A 158 27.53 33.95 6.77
N MET A 159 27.86 34.03 5.48
CA MET A 159 26.93 33.78 4.40
C MET A 159 26.63 32.29 4.16
N SER A 160 27.53 31.36 4.52
CA SER A 160 27.34 29.91 4.28
C SER A 160 26.99 29.12 5.55
N GLY A 161 27.35 29.64 6.73
CA GLY A 161 27.26 28.89 7.97
C GLY A 161 25.86 28.75 8.55
N THR A 162 24.94 29.64 8.21
CA THR A 162 23.61 29.66 8.83
C THR A 162 22.63 28.71 8.09
N SER A 163 22.83 28.45 6.82
CA SER A 163 21.85 27.67 6.04
C SER A 163 22.09 26.14 6.04
N LEU A 164 23.33 25.71 6.26
CA LEU A 164 23.72 24.29 6.18
C LEU A 164 23.30 23.46 7.42
N VAL A 165 23.11 24.09 8.57
CA VAL A 165 22.80 23.43 9.84
C VAL A 165 21.30 23.26 10.06
N GLU A 166 20.47 24.12 9.49
CA GLU A 166 19.03 24.17 9.78
C GLU A 166 18.21 23.05 9.11
N ASN A 167 18.71 22.41 8.04
CA ASN A 167 17.94 21.45 7.24
C ASN A 167 18.41 19.98 7.35
N ARG A 168 19.04 19.60 8.46
CA ARG A 168 19.45 18.21 8.70
C ARG A 168 18.57 17.51 9.73
N THR A 169 18.21 16.26 9.45
CA THR A 169 17.50 15.38 10.38
C THR A 169 18.36 14.15 10.64
N ILE A 170 18.83 13.97 11.87
CA ILE A 170 19.56 12.77 12.28
C ILE A 170 18.57 11.61 12.35
N ILE A 171 18.89 10.52 11.67
CA ILE A 171 18.08 9.30 11.62
C ILE A 171 18.61 8.28 12.62
N SER A 172 19.91 8.07 12.63
CA SER A 172 20.61 7.16 13.53
C SER A 172 22.03 7.66 13.75
N SER A 173 22.53 7.51 14.97
CA SER A 173 23.91 7.81 15.33
C SER A 173 24.43 6.73 16.25
N ASN A 174 25.69 6.35 16.06
CA ASN A 174 26.47 5.50 16.95
C ASN A 174 27.87 6.09 17.13
N ASP A 175 28.77 5.41 17.81
CA ASP A 175 30.12 5.89 18.09
C ASP A 175 30.98 6.06 16.81
N ASN A 176 30.70 5.31 15.75
CA ASN A 176 31.49 5.28 14.54
C ASN A 176 30.92 6.13 13.40
N TYR A 177 29.59 6.29 13.33
CA TYR A 177 28.96 7.07 12.26
C TYR A 177 27.64 7.71 12.65
N THR A 178 27.28 8.74 11.92
CA THR A 178 25.96 9.38 11.96
C THR A 178 25.30 9.30 10.59
N LEU A 179 24.12 8.70 10.55
CA LEU A 179 23.23 8.67 9.39
C LEU A 179 22.23 9.81 9.49
N GLN A 180 22.20 10.69 8.50
CA GLN A 180 21.34 11.86 8.47
C GLN A 180 20.66 12.05 7.12
N LYS A 181 19.53 12.74 7.13
CA LYS A 181 18.86 13.29 5.95
C LYS A 181 19.16 14.77 5.87
N VAL A 182 19.64 15.24 4.73
CA VAL A 182 20.07 16.62 4.50
C VAL A 182 19.39 17.15 3.24
N TYR A 183 18.93 18.39 3.29
CA TYR A 183 18.50 19.12 2.09
C TYR A 183 19.67 19.87 1.51
N ASP A 184 19.94 19.66 0.23
CA ASP A 184 20.99 20.38 -0.50
C ASP A 184 20.37 21.51 -1.31
N GLU A 185 20.53 22.74 -0.86
CA GLU A 185 19.95 23.94 -1.50
C GLU A 185 20.47 24.16 -2.92
N ARG A 186 21.73 23.76 -3.21
CA ARG A 186 22.36 23.95 -4.53
C ARG A 186 21.77 22.99 -5.57
N LEU A 187 21.49 21.77 -5.15
CA LEU A 187 20.90 20.73 -6.01
C LEU A 187 19.37 20.69 -5.90
N GLY A 188 18.81 21.39 -4.90
CA GLY A 188 17.35 21.47 -4.69
C GLY A 188 16.73 20.15 -4.26
N ASP A 189 17.49 19.24 -3.62
CA ASP A 189 17.04 17.90 -3.31
C ASP A 189 17.50 17.38 -1.94
N TYR A 190 16.82 16.32 -1.47
CA TYR A 190 17.20 15.65 -0.23
C TYR A 190 18.17 14.51 -0.49
N TYR A 191 19.14 14.38 0.40
CA TYR A 191 20.15 13.32 0.40
C TYR A 191 20.15 12.56 1.72
N LEU A 192 20.45 11.26 1.64
CA LEU A 192 20.90 10.49 2.79
C LEU A 192 22.41 10.53 2.83
N GLU A 193 22.97 10.87 3.99
CA GLU A 193 24.41 10.96 4.21
C GLU A 193 24.80 10.14 5.43
N ILE A 194 25.91 9.40 5.34
CA ILE A 194 26.64 8.85 6.47
C ILE A 194 27.94 9.62 6.60
N TRP A 195 28.17 10.13 7.78
CA TRP A 195 29.44 10.73 8.19
C TRP A 195 30.01 9.86 9.31
N GLY A 196 31.25 9.43 9.20
CA GLY A 196 31.81 8.55 10.21
C GLY A 196 33.34 8.42 10.09
N THR A 197 33.89 7.66 11.04
CA THR A 197 35.26 7.21 11.07
C THR A 197 35.33 5.73 10.86
N LEU A 198 36.32 5.27 10.10
CA LEU A 198 36.61 3.86 9.91
C LEU A 198 37.52 3.35 11.02
N ASP A 199 37.63 2.05 11.21
CA ASP A 199 38.42 1.42 12.29
C ASP A 199 39.93 1.75 12.16
N ASN A 200 40.40 2.05 10.95
CA ASN A 200 41.76 2.47 10.68
C ASN A 200 42.00 3.98 10.90
N GLY A 201 41.03 4.72 11.42
CA GLY A 201 41.11 6.16 11.70
C GLY A 201 40.84 7.08 10.51
N TYR A 202 40.53 6.56 9.33
CA TYR A 202 40.13 7.37 8.19
C TYR A 202 38.68 7.88 8.34
N SER A 203 38.41 9.06 7.80
CA SER A 203 37.03 9.60 7.77
C SER A 203 36.35 9.22 6.48
N ILE A 204 35.05 8.91 6.58
CA ILE A 204 34.22 8.51 5.44
C ILE A 204 32.97 9.37 5.33
N ILE A 205 32.60 9.68 4.09
CA ILE A 205 31.29 10.25 3.75
C ILE A 205 30.68 9.37 2.67
N LEU A 206 29.47 8.87 2.96
CA LEU A 206 28.60 8.22 1.99
C LEU A 206 27.41 9.12 1.71
N ARG A 207 27.06 9.30 0.44
CA ARG A 207 25.95 10.15 0.04
C ARG A 207 25.12 9.49 -1.05
N THR A 208 23.79 9.64 -0.97
CA THR A 208 22.87 9.16 -2.02
C THR A 208 21.63 10.03 -2.11
N PRO A 209 21.15 10.38 -3.31
CA PRO A 209 19.94 11.17 -3.49
C PRO A 209 18.70 10.41 -3.06
N ILE A 210 17.75 11.11 -2.43
CA ILE A 210 16.43 10.56 -2.07
C ILE A 210 15.44 10.66 -3.25
N GLN A 211 15.73 11.53 -4.23
CA GLN A 211 14.87 11.76 -5.39
C GLN A 211 14.55 10.45 -6.13
N GLY A 212 15.53 9.61 -6.38
CA GLY A 212 15.30 8.30 -7.01
C GLY A 212 14.36 7.38 -6.24
N ILE A 213 14.22 7.57 -4.92
CA ILE A 213 13.23 6.83 -4.09
C ILE A 213 11.83 7.31 -4.43
N LYS A 214 11.62 8.63 -4.49
CA LYS A 214 10.32 9.22 -4.83
C LYS A 214 9.88 8.84 -6.25
N ASP A 215 10.81 8.86 -7.19
CA ASP A 215 10.53 8.51 -8.58
C ASP A 215 10.11 7.03 -8.71
N ASN A 216 10.81 6.12 -8.05
CA ASN A 216 10.44 4.70 -8.00
C ASN A 216 9.08 4.46 -7.34
N VAL A 217 8.77 5.17 -6.24
CA VAL A 217 7.46 5.11 -5.57
C VAL A 217 6.37 5.65 -6.50
N ASN A 218 6.61 6.74 -7.22
CA ASN A 218 5.66 7.32 -8.16
C ASN A 218 5.36 6.38 -9.33
N ILE A 219 6.39 5.75 -9.90
CA ILE A 219 6.23 4.73 -10.95
C ILE A 219 5.42 3.55 -10.43
N SER A 220 5.76 3.01 -9.26
CA SER A 220 5.04 1.91 -8.63
C SER A 220 3.57 2.27 -8.36
N THR A 221 3.32 3.45 -7.80
CA THR A 221 1.96 3.94 -7.52
C THR A 221 1.16 4.13 -8.79
N THR A 222 1.79 4.62 -9.86
CA THR A 222 1.14 4.79 -11.17
C THR A 222 0.76 3.45 -11.78
N LEU A 223 1.64 2.45 -11.74
CA LEU A 223 1.33 1.09 -12.18
C LEU A 223 0.15 0.49 -11.40
N ILE A 224 0.14 0.64 -10.06
CA ILE A 224 -0.95 0.16 -9.21
C ILE A 224 -2.28 0.86 -9.54
N LYS A 225 -2.28 2.14 -9.88
CA LYS A 225 -3.49 2.85 -10.34
C LYS A 225 -4.04 2.25 -11.64
N TYR A 226 -3.19 1.96 -12.62
CA TYR A 226 -3.64 1.32 -13.86
C TYR A 226 -4.16 -0.10 -13.64
N VAL A 227 -3.44 -0.91 -12.87
CA VAL A 227 -3.87 -2.28 -12.53
C VAL A 227 -5.16 -2.24 -11.71
N GLY A 228 -5.26 -1.35 -10.73
CA GLY A 228 -6.46 -1.14 -9.93
C GLY A 228 -7.66 -0.73 -10.78
N GLY A 229 -7.46 0.17 -11.75
CA GLY A 229 -8.49 0.55 -12.72
C GLY A 229 -8.97 -0.63 -13.58
N ALA A 230 -8.06 -1.46 -14.05
CA ALA A 230 -8.40 -2.68 -14.79
C ALA A 230 -9.19 -3.69 -13.92
N ILE A 231 -8.77 -3.92 -12.68
CA ILE A 231 -9.48 -4.77 -11.73
C ILE A 231 -10.89 -4.22 -11.45
N LEU A 232 -11.05 -2.91 -11.29
CA LEU A 232 -12.37 -2.29 -11.13
C LEU A 232 -13.27 -2.54 -12.32
N ALA A 233 -12.77 -2.35 -13.54
CA ALA A 233 -13.54 -2.59 -14.76
C ALA A 233 -14.02 -4.05 -14.86
N VAL A 234 -13.12 -5.01 -14.65
CA VAL A 234 -13.44 -6.45 -14.64
C VAL A 234 -14.40 -6.79 -13.49
N GLY A 235 -14.18 -6.22 -12.31
CA GLY A 235 -15.03 -6.42 -11.13
C GLY A 235 -16.45 -5.93 -11.34
N ILE A 236 -16.65 -4.79 -11.99
CA ILE A 236 -17.98 -4.26 -12.34
C ILE A 236 -18.70 -5.21 -13.32
N ILE A 237 -18.01 -5.67 -14.35
CA ILE A 237 -18.57 -6.63 -15.32
C ILE A 237 -18.95 -7.93 -14.61
N ALA A 238 -18.06 -8.49 -13.80
CA ALA A 238 -18.31 -9.71 -13.03
C ALA A 238 -19.50 -9.55 -12.06
N ALA A 239 -19.57 -8.42 -11.35
CA ALA A 239 -20.69 -8.11 -10.44
C ALA A 239 -22.02 -8.07 -11.19
N PHE A 240 -22.04 -7.49 -12.40
CA PHE A 240 -23.25 -7.46 -13.22
C PHE A 240 -23.68 -8.86 -13.71
N VAL A 241 -22.72 -9.68 -14.14
CA VAL A 241 -22.97 -11.07 -14.57
C VAL A 241 -23.50 -11.90 -13.39
N VAL A 242 -22.80 -11.92 -12.26
CA VAL A 242 -23.20 -12.67 -11.06
C VAL A 242 -24.59 -12.22 -10.57
N SER A 243 -24.81 -10.91 -10.50
CA SER A 243 -26.11 -10.36 -10.11
C SER A 243 -27.24 -10.82 -11.05
N THR A 244 -26.97 -10.93 -12.34
CA THR A 244 -27.98 -11.40 -13.30
C THR A 244 -28.21 -12.91 -13.17
N TYR A 245 -27.16 -13.70 -13.01
CA TYR A 245 -27.23 -15.16 -12.88
C TYR A 245 -27.95 -15.61 -11.61
N ILE A 246 -27.77 -14.89 -10.49
CA ILE A 246 -28.41 -15.24 -9.21
C ILE A 246 -29.81 -14.61 -9.09
N THR A 247 -29.95 -13.33 -9.43
CA THR A 247 -31.19 -12.60 -9.12
C THR A 247 -32.34 -12.98 -10.05
N ARG A 248 -32.04 -13.32 -11.30
CA ARG A 248 -33.09 -13.66 -12.28
C ARG A 248 -33.89 -14.93 -11.91
N PRO A 249 -33.24 -16.07 -11.61
CA PRO A 249 -33.92 -17.27 -11.12
C PRO A 249 -34.69 -17.05 -9.81
N ILE A 250 -34.09 -16.36 -8.84
CA ILE A 250 -34.76 -16.07 -7.56
C ILE A 250 -36.06 -15.29 -7.77
N LYS A 251 -36.05 -14.31 -8.68
CA LYS A 251 -37.24 -13.54 -9.01
C LYS A 251 -38.30 -14.41 -9.70
N GLN A 252 -37.89 -15.33 -10.56
CA GLN A 252 -38.82 -16.30 -11.17
C GLN A 252 -39.49 -17.19 -10.11
N LEU A 253 -38.69 -17.73 -9.19
CA LEU A 253 -39.21 -18.53 -8.07
C LEU A 253 -40.16 -17.73 -7.17
N SER A 254 -39.83 -16.47 -6.87
CA SER A 254 -40.74 -15.58 -6.12
C SER A 254 -42.09 -15.36 -6.82
N ASN A 255 -42.07 -15.13 -8.13
CA ASN A 255 -43.31 -14.96 -8.91
C ASN A 255 -44.13 -16.25 -8.98
N ILE A 256 -43.49 -17.43 -9.06
CA ILE A 256 -44.19 -18.73 -9.01
C ILE A 256 -44.84 -18.92 -7.65
N ALA A 257 -44.11 -18.61 -6.53
CA ALA A 257 -44.67 -18.67 -5.19
C ALA A 257 -45.89 -17.74 -5.02
N GLU A 258 -45.85 -16.54 -5.58
CA GLU A 258 -46.95 -15.58 -5.57
C GLU A 258 -48.16 -16.14 -6.31
N LYS A 259 -48.00 -16.69 -7.52
CA LYS A 259 -49.06 -17.34 -8.30
C LYS A 259 -49.66 -18.56 -7.57
N MET A 260 -48.81 -19.39 -6.96
CA MET A 260 -49.30 -20.52 -6.13
C MET A 260 -50.16 -20.04 -4.96
N SER A 261 -49.86 -18.89 -4.36
CA SER A 261 -50.70 -18.30 -3.30
C SER A 261 -52.07 -17.85 -3.79
N GLU A 262 -52.16 -17.52 -5.07
CA GLU A 262 -53.44 -17.17 -5.76
C GLU A 262 -54.17 -18.38 -6.34
N MET A 263 -53.73 -19.61 -5.99
CA MET A 263 -54.25 -20.91 -6.51
C MET A 263 -53.99 -21.13 -8.01
N ASP A 264 -53.07 -20.37 -8.63
CA ASP A 264 -52.56 -20.61 -9.99
C ASP A 264 -51.38 -21.60 -9.91
N PHE A 265 -51.65 -22.88 -10.12
CA PHE A 265 -50.65 -23.96 -10.06
C PHE A 265 -50.03 -24.29 -11.42
N ASP A 266 -50.40 -23.60 -12.49
CA ASP A 266 -49.84 -23.84 -13.85
C ASP A 266 -48.44 -23.29 -14.02
N ALA A 267 -48.04 -22.33 -13.22
CA ALA A 267 -46.72 -21.72 -13.28
C ALA A 267 -45.63 -22.72 -12.87
N ARG A 268 -44.66 -22.93 -13.75
CA ARG A 268 -43.53 -23.86 -13.54
C ARG A 268 -42.22 -23.14 -13.67
N TYR A 269 -41.23 -23.55 -12.88
CA TYR A 269 -39.85 -23.13 -13.05
C TYR A 269 -39.21 -23.92 -14.20
N GLU A 270 -38.81 -23.21 -15.27
CA GLU A 270 -38.22 -23.79 -16.49
C GLU A 270 -36.68 -23.63 -16.53
N GLY A 271 -36.07 -23.13 -15.45
CA GLY A 271 -34.61 -22.92 -15.38
C GLY A 271 -33.87 -24.26 -15.45
N SER A 272 -32.78 -24.27 -16.25
CA SER A 272 -31.90 -25.44 -16.41
C SER A 272 -30.75 -25.45 -15.40
N ASP A 273 -30.80 -24.65 -14.36
CA ASP A 273 -29.72 -24.51 -13.36
C ASP A 273 -29.42 -25.84 -12.69
N LYS A 274 -28.14 -26.23 -12.69
CA LYS A 274 -27.69 -27.51 -12.09
C LYS A 274 -27.32 -27.36 -10.60
N GLY A 275 -27.38 -26.16 -10.04
CA GLY A 275 -27.04 -25.89 -8.64
C GLY A 275 -28.25 -25.87 -7.70
N GLU A 276 -28.03 -25.30 -6.51
CA GLU A 276 -29.05 -25.21 -5.43
C GLU A 276 -30.34 -24.51 -5.87
N ILE A 277 -30.22 -23.51 -6.76
CA ILE A 277 -31.37 -22.77 -7.31
C ILE A 277 -32.19 -23.67 -8.22
N GLY A 278 -31.54 -24.49 -9.03
CA GLY A 278 -32.26 -25.49 -9.87
C GLY A 278 -32.95 -26.57 -9.04
N LEU A 279 -32.33 -27.03 -7.95
CA LEU A 279 -32.95 -27.96 -6.99
C LEU A 279 -34.16 -27.34 -6.32
N LEU A 280 -34.06 -26.07 -5.89
CA LEU A 280 -35.18 -25.33 -5.32
C LEU A 280 -36.33 -25.19 -6.32
N GLY A 281 -36.02 -24.89 -7.59
CA GLY A 281 -37.03 -24.83 -8.66
C GLY A 281 -37.75 -26.14 -8.88
N LYS A 282 -37.05 -27.28 -8.91
CA LYS A 282 -37.67 -28.62 -9.00
C LYS A 282 -38.53 -28.93 -7.79
N SER A 283 -38.06 -28.61 -6.59
CA SER A 283 -38.84 -28.84 -5.36
C SER A 283 -40.11 -28.02 -5.35
N MET A 284 -40.07 -26.80 -5.86
CA MET A 284 -41.20 -25.91 -6.00
C MET A 284 -42.22 -26.44 -7.04
N ASN A 285 -41.74 -26.94 -8.19
CA ASN A 285 -42.62 -27.60 -9.17
C ASN A 285 -43.31 -28.81 -8.60
N ASN A 286 -42.61 -29.68 -7.84
CA ASN A 286 -43.17 -30.83 -7.18
C ASN A 286 -44.23 -30.44 -6.12
N MET A 287 -43.98 -29.36 -5.38
CA MET A 287 -44.94 -28.83 -4.41
C MET A 287 -46.20 -28.31 -5.09
N SER A 288 -46.05 -27.56 -6.20
CA SER A 288 -47.18 -27.09 -7.01
C SER A 288 -48.05 -28.24 -7.50
N GLU A 289 -47.44 -29.28 -8.04
CA GLU A 289 -48.15 -30.46 -8.55
C GLU A 289 -48.95 -31.17 -7.44
N LYS A 290 -48.34 -31.39 -6.25
CA LYS A 290 -49.01 -31.99 -5.11
C LYS A 290 -50.16 -31.14 -4.58
N LEU A 291 -50.01 -29.82 -4.53
CA LEU A 291 -51.07 -28.90 -4.13
C LEU A 291 -52.24 -28.94 -5.11
N GLU A 292 -51.96 -28.95 -6.41
CA GLU A 292 -52.98 -29.05 -7.45
C GLU A 292 -53.76 -30.34 -7.31
N GLN A 293 -53.12 -31.52 -7.11
CA GLN A 293 -53.75 -32.82 -6.87
C GLN A 293 -54.61 -32.81 -5.62
N ASN A 294 -54.06 -32.32 -4.49
CA ASN A 294 -54.80 -32.27 -3.23
C ASN A 294 -56.07 -31.39 -3.32
N ILE A 295 -56.00 -30.26 -4.02
CA ILE A 295 -57.11 -29.37 -4.22
C ILE A 295 -58.16 -30.00 -5.12
N ALA A 296 -57.76 -30.73 -6.19
CA ALA A 296 -58.67 -31.47 -7.05
C ALA A 296 -59.39 -32.57 -6.27
N GLU A 297 -58.72 -33.35 -5.42
CA GLU A 297 -59.31 -34.37 -4.55
C GLU A 297 -60.25 -33.74 -3.53
N LEU A 298 -59.90 -32.64 -2.87
CA LEU A 298 -60.77 -31.92 -1.96
C LEU A 298 -62.06 -31.42 -2.64
N LYS A 299 -61.92 -30.85 -3.85
CA LYS A 299 -63.10 -30.43 -4.64
C LYS A 299 -64.00 -31.59 -4.97
N LYS A 300 -63.46 -32.76 -5.37
CA LYS A 300 -64.18 -33.96 -5.66
C LYS A 300 -64.92 -34.48 -4.41
N ALA A 301 -64.23 -34.61 -3.26
CA ALA A 301 -64.80 -35.03 -2.02
C ALA A 301 -65.94 -34.10 -1.52
N ASN A 302 -65.71 -32.77 -1.66
CA ASN A 302 -66.75 -31.79 -1.35
C ASN A 302 -67.99 -31.91 -2.25
N LEU A 303 -67.82 -32.19 -3.54
CA LEU A 303 -68.93 -32.42 -4.46
C LEU A 303 -69.72 -33.73 -4.11
N GLU A 304 -69.03 -34.79 -3.70
CA GLU A 304 -69.61 -36.03 -3.24
C GLU A 304 -70.40 -35.83 -1.93
N LEU A 305 -69.77 -35.14 -0.96
CA LEU A 305 -70.44 -34.78 0.30
C LEU A 305 -71.70 -33.95 0.05
N LYS A 306 -71.67 -32.99 -0.84
CA LYS A 306 -72.81 -32.15 -1.20
C LYS A 306 -73.96 -32.98 -1.80
N LYS A 307 -73.62 -33.92 -2.70
CA LYS A 307 -74.62 -34.86 -3.26
C LYS A 307 -75.25 -35.76 -2.20
N ASP A 308 -74.45 -36.22 -1.23
CA ASP A 308 -74.95 -37.06 -0.14
C ASP A 308 -75.85 -36.27 0.85
N ILE A 309 -75.52 -35.01 1.12
CA ILE A 309 -76.37 -34.10 1.89
C ILE A 309 -77.70 -33.89 1.18
N ASP A 310 -77.67 -33.55 -0.14
CA ASP A 310 -78.87 -33.35 -0.94
C ASP A 310 -79.81 -34.64 -0.97
N LYS A 311 -79.19 -35.83 -1.04
CA LYS A 311 -79.90 -37.09 -0.96
C LYS A 311 -80.57 -37.30 0.41
N LYS A 312 -79.82 -37.06 1.47
CA LYS A 312 -80.34 -37.16 2.85
C LYS A 312 -81.52 -36.22 3.08
N GLU A 313 -81.37 -34.98 2.64
CA GLU A 313 -82.39 -33.96 2.75
C GLU A 313 -83.71 -34.40 2.02
N LYS A 314 -83.55 -34.89 0.77
CA LYS A 314 -84.71 -35.46 0.02
C LYS A 314 -85.38 -36.65 0.73
N LEU A 315 -84.54 -37.54 1.31
CA LEU A 315 -85.07 -38.67 2.08
C LEU A 315 -85.80 -38.21 3.36
N GLU A 316 -85.27 -37.17 4.05
CA GLU A 316 -85.93 -36.61 5.25
C GLU A 316 -87.25 -35.94 4.90
N ILE A 317 -87.33 -35.23 3.79
CA ILE A 317 -88.58 -34.62 3.28
C ILE A 317 -89.59 -35.72 2.94
N MET A 318 -89.19 -36.75 2.19
CA MET A 318 -90.10 -37.88 1.88
C MET A 318 -90.56 -38.62 3.12
N ARG A 319 -89.65 -38.79 4.12
CA ARG A 319 -90.03 -39.42 5.41
C ARG A 319 -91.06 -38.58 6.18
N THR A 320 -90.86 -37.28 6.21
CA THR A 320 -91.76 -36.33 6.89
C THR A 320 -93.13 -36.30 6.19
N ASP A 321 -93.17 -36.23 4.84
CA ASP A 321 -94.42 -36.32 4.06
C ASP A 321 -95.14 -37.64 4.23
N PHE A 322 -94.40 -38.75 4.28
CA PHE A 322 -94.98 -40.06 4.52
C PHE A 322 -95.59 -40.15 5.93
N LEU A 323 -94.90 -39.69 6.96
CA LEU A 323 -95.43 -39.65 8.34
C LEU A 323 -96.62 -38.70 8.47
N SER A 324 -96.61 -37.55 7.80
CA SER A 324 -97.75 -36.61 7.76
C SER A 324 -98.95 -37.21 7.10
N ASN A 325 -98.80 -37.92 5.96
CA ASN A 325 -99.91 -38.60 5.26
C ASN A 325 -100.46 -39.79 6.05
N LEU A 326 -99.55 -40.54 6.76
CA LEU A 326 -100.02 -41.61 7.65
C LEU A 326 -100.86 -41.10 8.84
N SER A 327 -100.48 -39.97 9.42
CA SER A 327 -101.18 -39.25 10.49
C SER A 327 -102.61 -38.81 10.04
N LEU A 328 -102.70 -38.36 8.78
CA LEU A 328 -103.95 -37.92 8.17
C LEU A 328 -104.92 -39.07 7.87
N ILE A 329 -104.40 -40.27 7.63
CA ILE A 329 -105.26 -41.49 7.35
C ILE A 329 -105.77 -42.12 8.67
N HIS A 330 -105.10 -41.84 9.82
CA HIS A 330 -105.44 -42.41 11.12
C HIS A 330 -106.40 -41.54 11.97
N ILE A 331 -106.86 -40.39 11.46
CA ILE A 331 -107.98 -39.60 12.00
C ILE A 331 -109.23 -39.92 11.24
#